data_a89b5f905a8dc0fb05e127e2071a4afc
#
_entry.id   a89b5f905a8dc0fb05e127e2071a4afc
#
_cell.length_a   1.000
_cell.length_b   1.000
_cell.length_c   1.000
_cell.angle_alpha   90.00
_cell.angle_beta   90.00
_cell.angle_gamma   90.00
#
_symmetry.space_group_name_H-M   'P 1'
#
loop_
_entity.id
_entity.type
_entity.pdbx_description
1 polymer ?
#
loop_
_entity_poly.entity_id
_entity_poly.type
_entity_poly.pdbx_seq_one_letter_code
_entity_poly.pdbx_strand_id
1 'polypeptide(L)'
;MPKASLVSIVEDDQFFRESMRRLMRSLGYSVEAFPSAAAFLASSRLAETACLIADVHMPAMTGVELHRHLIEAGYTIPTILVTAYPDDVDRARALNDGVVCYLRKPVDEQHLIRCLRAALEPGEPGEENS
;
A
#
# COMPACT_ATOMS: atom_id res chain seq x y z
N MET A 1 -24.83 7.04 2.35
CA MET A 1 -23.45 7.41 2.68
C MET A 1 -22.48 6.38 2.14
N PRO A 2 -21.53 6.81 1.35
CA PRO A 2 -20.52 5.86 0.91
C PRO A 2 -19.68 5.42 2.11
N LYS A 3 -19.28 4.17 2.09
CA LYS A 3 -18.37 3.66 3.10
C LYS A 3 -17.00 4.25 2.90
N ALA A 4 -16.28 4.47 3.97
CA ALA A 4 -14.89 4.86 3.87
C ALA A 4 -14.10 3.70 3.25
N SER A 5 -13.20 4.03 2.34
CA SER A 5 -12.34 3.00 1.73
C SER A 5 -11.43 2.39 2.78
N LEU A 6 -11.21 1.09 2.70
CA LEU A 6 -10.33 0.39 3.62
C LEU A 6 -8.90 0.43 3.10
N VAL A 7 -8.01 1.02 3.90
CA VAL A 7 -6.58 1.00 3.63
C VAL A 7 -5.96 -0.02 4.57
N SER A 8 -5.28 -1.02 4.02
CA SER A 8 -4.58 -2.01 4.81
C SER A 8 -3.09 -1.67 4.83
N ILE A 9 -2.50 -1.70 6.01
CA ILE A 9 -1.08 -1.37 6.20
C ILE A 9 -0.35 -2.61 6.68
N VAL A 10 0.73 -2.97 6.00
CA VAL A 10 1.55 -4.11 6.39
C VAL A 10 2.96 -3.58 6.66
N GLU A 11 3.37 -3.61 7.92
CA GLU A 11 4.61 -3.00 8.36
C GLU A 11 5.06 -3.63 9.66
N ASP A 12 6.28 -4.13 9.71
CA ASP A 12 6.79 -4.77 10.92
C ASP A 12 7.30 -3.77 11.96
N ASP A 13 7.68 -2.56 11.56
CA ASP A 13 8.07 -1.52 12.52
C ASP A 13 6.82 -0.92 13.15
N GLN A 14 6.67 -1.11 14.46
CA GLN A 14 5.49 -0.67 15.19
C GLN A 14 5.28 0.85 15.12
N PHE A 15 6.34 1.63 15.25
CA PHE A 15 6.20 3.08 15.25
C PHE A 15 5.73 3.61 13.91
N PHE A 16 6.31 3.12 12.83
CA PHE A 16 5.90 3.55 11.50
C PHE A 16 4.49 3.06 11.19
N ARG A 17 4.17 1.83 11.58
CA ARG A 17 2.84 1.27 11.38
C ARG A 17 1.77 2.11 12.06
N GLU A 18 1.98 2.49 13.33
CA GLU A 18 1.01 3.30 14.07
C GLU A 18 0.91 4.71 13.52
N SER A 19 2.03 5.27 13.11
CA SER A 19 2.06 6.59 12.49
C SER A 19 1.22 6.61 11.22
N MET A 20 1.38 5.61 10.37
CA MET A 20 0.61 5.50 9.14
C MET A 20 -0.88 5.27 9.41
N ARG A 21 -1.18 4.46 10.41
CA ARG A 21 -2.56 4.21 10.80
C ARG A 21 -3.27 5.50 11.20
N ARG A 22 -2.60 6.31 12.01
CA ARG A 22 -3.15 7.60 12.44
C ARG A 22 -3.35 8.54 11.27
N LEU A 23 -2.39 8.58 10.37
CA LEU A 23 -2.48 9.45 9.21
C LEU A 23 -3.66 9.06 8.33
N MET A 24 -3.81 7.76 8.05
CA MET A 24 -4.92 7.30 7.21
C MET A 24 -6.26 7.63 7.85
N ARG A 25 -6.38 7.45 9.16
CA ARG A 25 -7.60 7.80 9.86
C ARG A 25 -7.90 9.30 9.78
N SER A 26 -6.86 10.12 9.92
CA SER A 26 -7.04 11.57 9.84
C SER A 26 -7.52 12.01 8.46
N LEU A 27 -7.22 11.23 7.44
CA LEU A 27 -7.66 11.50 6.08
C LEU A 27 -9.05 10.95 5.78
N GLY A 28 -9.67 10.27 6.75
CA GLY A 28 -11.04 9.78 6.61
C GLY A 28 -11.18 8.34 6.14
N TYR A 29 -10.07 7.59 6.05
CA TYR A 29 -10.14 6.20 5.63
C TYR A 29 -10.39 5.25 6.79
N SER A 30 -11.00 4.10 6.49
CA SER A 30 -10.98 2.95 7.38
C SER A 30 -9.61 2.32 7.29
N VAL A 31 -9.08 1.81 8.40
CA VAL A 31 -7.71 1.32 8.42
C VAL A 31 -7.61 0.01 9.18
N GLU A 32 -6.87 -0.95 8.62
CA GLU A 32 -6.41 -2.11 9.37
C GLU A 32 -4.90 -2.20 9.19
N ALA A 33 -4.20 -2.49 10.28
CA ALA A 33 -2.74 -2.54 10.26
C ALA A 33 -2.27 -3.91 10.73
N PHE A 34 -1.24 -4.42 10.06
CA PHE A 34 -0.74 -5.77 10.28
C PHE A 34 0.78 -5.75 10.44
N PRO A 35 1.33 -6.54 11.37
CA PRO A 35 2.78 -6.56 11.56
C PRO A 35 3.54 -7.42 10.55
N SER A 36 2.84 -8.16 9.71
CA SER A 36 3.48 -9.05 8.74
C SER A 36 2.56 -9.33 7.57
N ALA A 37 3.16 -9.80 6.48
CA ALA A 37 2.39 -10.24 5.31
C ALA A 37 1.47 -11.41 5.68
N ALA A 38 1.96 -12.34 6.50
CA ALA A 38 1.14 -13.49 6.92
C ALA A 38 -0.12 -13.04 7.66
N ALA A 39 0.01 -12.06 8.56
CA ALA A 39 -1.14 -11.56 9.30
C ALA A 39 -2.17 -10.92 8.34
N PHE A 40 -1.70 -10.17 7.36
CA PHE A 40 -2.58 -9.56 6.35
C PHE A 40 -3.28 -10.64 5.52
N LEU A 41 -2.52 -11.63 5.06
CA LEU A 41 -3.09 -12.69 4.21
C LEU A 41 -4.12 -13.53 4.96
N ALA A 42 -4.04 -13.57 6.30
CA ALA A 42 -5.01 -14.28 7.12
C ALA A 42 -6.24 -13.45 7.49
N SER A 43 -6.26 -12.18 7.10
CA SER A 43 -7.36 -11.29 7.46
C SER A 43 -8.65 -11.65 6.74
N SER A 44 -9.75 -11.67 7.48
CA SER A 44 -11.07 -11.92 6.90
C SER A 44 -11.53 -10.77 6.00
N ARG A 45 -10.88 -9.61 6.09
CA ARG A 45 -11.24 -8.43 5.29
C ARG A 45 -10.26 -8.15 4.16
N LEU A 46 -9.37 -9.10 3.86
CA LEU A 46 -8.39 -8.91 2.81
C LEU A 46 -9.02 -8.46 1.50
N ALA A 47 -10.10 -9.12 1.08
CA ALA A 47 -10.77 -8.81 -0.18
C ALA A 47 -11.46 -7.45 -0.18
N GLU A 48 -11.66 -6.84 1.00
CA GLU A 48 -12.26 -5.51 1.11
C GLU A 48 -11.22 -4.39 0.99
N THR A 49 -9.95 -4.74 0.98
CA THR A 49 -8.88 -3.75 0.92
C THR A 49 -8.95 -2.97 -0.38
N ALA A 50 -9.11 -1.65 -0.26
CA ALA A 50 -9.15 -0.76 -1.43
C ALA A 50 -7.75 -0.29 -1.82
N CYS A 51 -6.83 -0.24 -0.85
CA CYS A 51 -5.45 0.12 -1.10
C CYS A 51 -4.57 -0.54 -0.03
N LEU A 52 -3.46 -1.12 -0.48
CA LEU A 52 -2.47 -1.72 0.42
C LEU A 52 -1.25 -0.83 0.48
N ILE A 53 -0.78 -0.54 1.69
CA ILE A 53 0.51 0.13 1.89
C ILE A 53 1.40 -0.89 2.60
N ALA A 54 2.49 -1.29 1.98
CA ALA A 54 3.34 -2.35 2.52
C ALA A 54 4.81 -1.93 2.51
N ASP A 55 5.51 -2.29 3.60
CA ASP A 55 6.95 -2.13 3.66
C ASP A 55 7.61 -3.16 2.74
N VAL A 56 8.66 -2.75 2.05
CA VAL A 56 9.40 -3.66 1.18
C VAL A 56 10.19 -4.68 2.01
N HIS A 57 10.88 -4.20 3.04
CA HIS A 57 11.79 -5.06 3.81
C HIS A 57 11.14 -5.60 5.08
N MET A 58 10.52 -6.76 4.96
CA MET A 58 9.91 -7.45 6.09
C MET A 58 10.44 -8.89 6.16
N PRO A 59 10.54 -9.46 7.37
CA PRO A 59 10.93 -10.87 7.49
C PRO A 59 9.96 -11.78 6.77
N ALA A 60 10.42 -12.90 6.30
CA ALA A 60 9.67 -13.99 5.67
C ALA A 60 9.12 -13.63 4.30
N MET A 61 8.36 -12.55 4.16
CA MET A 61 7.83 -12.14 2.87
C MET A 61 7.97 -10.63 2.73
N THR A 62 8.64 -10.19 1.67
CA THR A 62 8.81 -8.77 1.39
C THR A 62 7.53 -8.18 0.81
N GLY A 63 7.46 -6.83 0.80
CA GLY A 63 6.31 -6.17 0.18
C GLY A 63 6.18 -6.47 -1.30
N VAL A 64 7.31 -6.61 -2.00
CA VAL A 64 7.31 -6.96 -3.43
C VAL A 64 6.75 -8.38 -3.62
N GLU A 65 7.18 -9.30 -2.77
CA GLU A 65 6.69 -10.68 -2.83
C GLU A 65 5.21 -10.75 -2.48
N LEU A 66 4.77 -9.98 -1.49
CA LEU A 66 3.37 -9.92 -1.10
C LEU A 66 2.50 -9.44 -2.27
N HIS A 67 2.92 -8.38 -2.93
CA HIS A 67 2.18 -7.85 -4.08
C HIS A 67 2.06 -8.90 -5.18
N ARG A 68 3.16 -9.57 -5.49
CA ARG A 68 3.15 -10.63 -6.51
C ARG A 68 2.24 -11.78 -6.10
N HIS A 69 2.28 -12.15 -4.83
CA HIS A 69 1.42 -13.21 -4.31
C HIS A 69 -0.07 -12.86 -4.51
N LEU A 70 -0.42 -11.61 -4.23
CA LEU A 70 -1.81 -11.15 -4.40
C LEU A 70 -2.25 -11.21 -5.86
N ILE A 71 -1.37 -10.79 -6.78
CA ILE A 71 -1.67 -10.86 -8.21
C ILE A 71 -1.90 -12.32 -8.63
N GLU A 72 -1.02 -13.21 -8.20
CA GLU A 72 -1.12 -14.63 -8.53
C GLU A 72 -2.38 -15.27 -7.95
N ALA A 73 -2.85 -14.75 -6.82
CA ALA A 73 -4.07 -15.25 -6.19
C ALA A 73 -5.34 -14.62 -6.79
N GLY A 74 -5.20 -13.74 -7.78
CA GLY A 74 -6.33 -13.15 -8.47
C GLY A 74 -6.83 -11.84 -7.90
N TYR A 75 -6.13 -11.26 -6.94
CA TYR A 75 -6.53 -9.96 -6.38
C TYR A 75 -5.97 -8.81 -7.21
N THR A 76 -6.75 -7.74 -7.31
CA THR A 76 -6.32 -6.53 -7.99
C THR A 76 -6.35 -5.36 -7.02
N ILE A 77 -5.52 -5.47 -5.98
CA ILE A 77 -5.46 -4.46 -4.92
C ILE A 77 -4.40 -3.42 -5.26
N PRO A 78 -4.78 -2.15 -5.45
CA PRO A 78 -3.79 -1.09 -5.67
C PRO A 78 -2.81 -1.05 -4.50
N THR A 79 -1.52 -1.09 -4.79
CA THR A 79 -0.48 -1.24 -3.78
C THR A 79 0.53 -0.10 -3.84
N ILE A 80 0.85 0.44 -2.67
CA ILE A 80 1.91 1.42 -2.48
C ILE A 80 2.97 0.75 -1.63
N LEU A 81 4.21 0.72 -2.13
CA LEU A 81 5.32 0.16 -1.36
C LEU A 81 6.14 1.27 -0.76
N VAL A 82 6.62 1.06 0.47
CA VAL A 82 7.48 2.01 1.18
C VAL A 82 8.73 1.29 1.64
N THR A 83 9.87 1.98 1.65
CA THR A 83 11.13 1.37 2.05
C THR A 83 12.12 2.40 2.59
N ALA A 84 12.87 1.98 3.63
CA ALA A 84 13.98 2.79 4.14
C ALA A 84 15.22 2.61 3.26
N TYR A 85 15.25 1.58 2.44
CA TYR A 85 16.41 1.22 1.62
C TYR A 85 16.00 1.05 0.16
N PRO A 86 15.74 2.15 -0.53
CA PRO A 86 15.29 2.07 -1.93
C PRO A 86 16.35 1.44 -2.81
N ASP A 87 15.89 0.62 -3.74
CA ASP A 87 16.74 -0.10 -4.68
C ASP A 87 16.13 0.06 -6.07
N ASP A 88 16.94 0.51 -7.03
CA ASP A 88 16.42 0.81 -8.37
C ASP A 88 15.90 -0.43 -9.09
N VAL A 89 16.50 -1.59 -8.87
CA VAL A 89 16.04 -2.83 -9.48
C VAL A 89 14.68 -3.23 -8.89
N ASP A 90 14.56 -3.18 -7.56
CA ASP A 90 13.30 -3.49 -6.89
C ASP A 90 12.21 -2.52 -7.32
N ARG A 91 12.55 -1.24 -7.41
CA ARG A 91 11.60 -0.21 -7.82
C ARG A 91 11.09 -0.48 -9.23
N ALA A 92 12.00 -0.73 -10.16
CA ALA A 92 11.62 -0.98 -11.54
C ALA A 92 10.73 -2.23 -11.65
N ARG A 93 11.10 -3.28 -10.93
CA ARG A 93 10.32 -4.52 -10.93
C ARG A 93 8.92 -4.30 -10.35
N ALA A 94 8.83 -3.60 -9.22
CA ALA A 94 7.56 -3.33 -8.57
C ALA A 94 6.64 -2.52 -9.47
N LEU A 95 7.16 -1.46 -10.07
CA LEU A 95 6.36 -0.63 -10.97
C LEU A 95 5.94 -1.38 -12.22
N ASN A 96 6.82 -2.24 -12.73
CA ASN A 96 6.49 -3.08 -13.88
C ASN A 96 5.38 -4.09 -13.52
N ASP A 97 5.33 -4.54 -12.28
CA ASP A 97 4.30 -5.46 -11.80
C ASP A 97 2.98 -4.74 -11.50
N GLY A 98 2.94 -3.41 -11.61
CA GLY A 98 1.70 -2.66 -11.43
C GLY A 98 1.54 -1.97 -10.09
N VAL A 99 2.59 -1.92 -9.25
CA VAL A 99 2.55 -1.15 -8.01
C VAL A 99 2.32 0.32 -8.35
N VAL A 100 1.44 0.97 -7.58
CA VAL A 100 1.06 2.36 -7.85
C VAL A 100 2.21 3.32 -7.59
N CYS A 101 2.87 3.14 -6.45
CA CYS A 101 4.00 4.00 -6.07
C CYS A 101 5.00 3.20 -5.26
N TYR A 102 6.26 3.59 -5.35
CA TYR A 102 7.35 3.01 -4.57
C TYR A 102 8.03 4.19 -3.87
N LEU A 103 7.83 4.30 -2.56
CA LEU A 103 8.20 5.49 -1.81
C LEU A 103 9.34 5.22 -0.83
N ARG A 104 10.17 6.24 -0.64
CA ARG A 104 11.28 6.18 0.31
C ARG A 104 10.83 6.70 1.67
N LYS A 105 11.27 6.05 2.75
CA LYS A 105 11.09 6.54 4.11
C LYS A 105 12.19 7.56 4.43
N PRO A 106 11.93 8.61 5.17
CA PRO A 106 10.62 9.04 5.66
C PRO A 106 9.73 9.49 4.52
N VAL A 107 8.45 9.12 4.59
CA VAL A 107 7.53 9.38 3.50
C VAL A 107 7.05 10.82 3.54
N ASP A 108 7.12 11.50 2.39
CA ASP A 108 6.54 12.83 2.26
C ASP A 108 5.03 12.69 2.26
N GLU A 109 4.37 13.37 3.19
CA GLU A 109 2.94 13.23 3.38
C GLU A 109 2.14 13.65 2.15
N GLN A 110 2.52 14.75 1.51
CA GLN A 110 1.83 15.21 0.32
C GLN A 110 1.99 14.24 -0.83
N HIS A 111 3.16 13.66 -0.97
CA HIS A 111 3.40 12.67 -2.01
C HIS A 111 2.56 11.41 -1.76
N LEU A 112 2.50 10.97 -0.49
CA LEU A 112 1.69 9.82 -0.14
C LEU A 112 0.21 10.07 -0.45
N ILE A 113 -0.29 11.27 -0.14
CA ILE A 113 -1.68 11.62 -0.43
C ILE A 113 -1.96 11.52 -1.92
N ARG A 114 -1.03 11.99 -2.76
CA ARG A 114 -1.20 11.88 -4.21
C ARG A 114 -1.23 10.42 -4.66
N CYS A 115 -0.39 9.58 -4.06
CA CYS A 115 -0.38 8.15 -4.37
C CYS A 115 -1.69 7.48 -3.95
N LEU A 116 -2.21 7.85 -2.78
CA LEU A 116 -3.50 7.33 -2.31
C LEU A 116 -4.62 7.71 -3.26
N ARG A 117 -4.62 8.93 -3.73
CA ARG A 117 -5.65 9.36 -4.69
C ARG A 117 -5.54 8.58 -5.99
N ALA A 118 -4.32 8.34 -6.46
CA ALA A 118 -4.12 7.54 -7.67
C ALA A 118 -4.61 6.11 -7.48
N ALA A 119 -4.45 5.56 -6.28
CA ALA A 119 -4.87 4.20 -5.97
C ALA A 119 -6.37 4.07 -5.77
N LEU A 120 -6.96 5.03 -5.05
CA LEU A 120 -8.35 4.94 -4.60
C LEU A 120 -9.33 5.62 -5.54
N GLU A 121 -8.84 6.56 -6.32
CA GLU A 121 -9.65 7.28 -7.29
C GLU A 121 -8.95 7.17 -8.63
N PRO A 122 -9.02 6.00 -9.26
CA PRO A 122 -8.34 5.79 -10.54
C PRO A 122 -8.66 6.94 -11.47
N GLY A 123 -7.66 7.47 -12.09
CA GLY A 123 -7.79 8.66 -12.89
C GLY A 123 -8.89 8.54 -13.92
N GLU A 124 -9.68 9.58 -14.04
CA GLU A 124 -10.63 9.68 -15.11
C GLU A 124 -9.84 9.98 -16.38
N PRO A 125 -10.36 9.59 -17.53
CA PRO A 125 -9.63 9.80 -18.78
C PRO A 125 -9.09 11.20 -18.96
N GLY A 126 -9.83 12.20 -18.52
CA GLY A 126 -9.38 13.59 -18.62
C GLY A 126 -8.20 13.88 -17.75
N GLU A 127 -8.13 13.28 -16.58
CA GLU A 127 -7.02 13.48 -15.65
C GLU A 127 -5.75 12.84 -16.15
N GLU A 128 -5.88 11.68 -16.75
CA GLU A 128 -4.72 10.97 -17.26
C GLU A 128 -4.01 11.74 -18.35
N ASN A 129 -4.75 12.54 -19.06
CA ASN A 129 -4.23 13.30 -20.18
C ASN A 129 -3.79 14.71 -19.83
N SER A 130 -4.01 15.08 -18.61
CA SER A 130 -3.68 16.44 -18.19
C SER A 130 -2.29 16.52 -17.60
#